data_63aa935a9bb0b7f284bd3be6c5eb4c50
#
_entry.id   63aa935a9bb0b7f284bd3be6c5eb4c50
#
_cell.length_a   1.000
_cell.length_b   1.000
_cell.length_c   1.000
_cell.angle_alpha   90.00
_cell.angle_beta   90.00
_cell.angle_gamma   90.00
#
_symmetry.space_group_name_H-M   'P 1'
#
loop_
_entity.id
_entity.type
_entity.pdbx_description
1 polymer ?
#
loop_
_entity_poly.entity_id
_entity_poly.type
_entity_poly.pdbx_seq_one_letter_code
_entity_poly.pdbx_strand_id
1 'polypeptide(L)'
;MQERDIVKSIEFVKKLLRSLVDGQIPIDKLIITKSLRSGYKKPLQMAHKVLADRIGKRDAGNKPKPGDRVRFVFVQTEKVKKVKQLQGDKIETPEYIKEHDLQPDYGHYITNQIMKPLQQLYALILESIPGFKQEEYAVEVTKCKDEKKVEALRNKEVKKLIFNEFI
;
A
#
# COMPACT_ATOMS: atom_id res chain seq x y z
N MET A 1 10.03 24.63 8.77
CA MET A 1 9.88 24.19 7.37
C MET A 1 9.20 25.32 6.60
N GLN A 2 9.83 25.82 5.54
CA GLN A 2 9.23 26.93 4.78
C GLN A 2 8.05 26.41 3.93
N GLU A 3 7.02 27.21 3.76
CA GLU A 3 5.81 26.89 3.00
C GLU A 3 6.11 26.38 1.57
N ARG A 4 7.11 26.95 0.92
CA ARG A 4 7.59 26.53 -0.41
C ARG A 4 8.12 25.09 -0.45
N ASP A 5 8.69 24.60 0.65
CA ASP A 5 9.23 23.23 0.71
C ASP A 5 8.10 22.19 0.86
N ILE A 6 7.00 22.57 1.51
CA ILE A 6 5.81 21.71 1.63
C ILE A 6 5.16 21.51 0.27
N VAL A 7 4.95 22.61 -0.48
CA VAL A 7 4.37 22.55 -1.84
C VAL A 7 5.23 21.66 -2.74
N LYS A 8 6.54 21.86 -2.77
CA LYS A 8 7.46 21.03 -3.56
C LYS A 8 7.41 19.55 -3.16
N SER A 9 7.30 19.26 -1.86
CA SER A 9 7.19 17.88 -1.38
C SER A 9 5.91 17.22 -1.84
N ILE A 10 4.78 17.94 -1.81
CA ILE A 10 3.48 17.45 -2.31
C ILE A 10 3.53 17.23 -3.82
N GLU A 11 4.11 18.15 -4.59
CA GLU A 11 4.28 17.99 -6.04
C GLU A 11 5.14 16.77 -6.38
N PHE A 12 6.21 16.54 -5.63
CA PHE A 12 7.05 15.36 -5.77
C PHE A 12 6.26 14.08 -5.51
N VAL A 13 5.49 14.02 -4.43
CA VAL A 13 4.62 12.87 -4.10
C VAL A 13 3.59 12.63 -5.21
N LYS A 14 2.92 13.67 -5.67
CA LYS A 14 1.93 13.56 -6.77
C LYS A 14 2.57 13.07 -8.07
N LYS A 15 3.76 13.56 -8.42
CA LYS A 15 4.52 13.10 -9.57
C LYS A 15 4.87 11.62 -9.47
N LEU A 16 5.32 11.17 -8.29
CA LEU A 16 5.63 9.76 -8.05
C LEU A 16 4.39 8.87 -8.16
N LEU A 17 3.26 9.32 -7.60
CA LEU A 17 2.00 8.59 -7.68
C LEU A 17 1.50 8.46 -9.13
N ARG A 18 1.63 9.51 -9.94
CA ARG A 18 1.31 9.46 -11.38
C ARG A 18 2.18 8.44 -12.11
N SER A 19 3.50 8.48 -11.91
CA SER A 19 4.42 7.52 -12.50
C SER A 19 4.08 6.07 -12.10
N LEU A 20 3.57 5.86 -10.89
CA LEU A 20 3.14 4.54 -10.42
C LEU A 20 1.85 4.09 -11.11
N VAL A 21 0.83 4.96 -11.20
CA VAL A 21 -0.44 4.67 -11.88
C VAL A 21 -0.22 4.42 -13.37
N ASP A 22 0.66 5.20 -14.02
CA ASP A 22 1.01 5.06 -15.43
C ASP A 22 1.89 3.84 -15.75
N GLY A 23 2.22 3.04 -14.71
CA GLY A 23 3.04 1.84 -14.89
C GLY A 23 4.50 2.10 -15.26
N GLN A 24 5.00 3.30 -15.05
CA GLN A 24 6.39 3.69 -15.35
C GLN A 24 7.39 3.18 -14.31
N ILE A 25 6.89 2.69 -13.16
CA ILE A 25 7.75 2.15 -12.09
C ILE A 25 8.06 0.69 -12.40
N PRO A 26 9.34 0.30 -12.54
CA PRO A 26 9.71 -1.08 -12.83
C PRO A 26 9.34 -2.01 -11.67
N ILE A 27 8.98 -3.26 -11.99
CA ILE A 27 8.55 -4.29 -11.03
C ILE A 27 9.58 -4.46 -9.90
N ASP A 28 10.86 -4.33 -10.19
CA ASP A 28 11.94 -4.47 -9.20
C ASP A 28 11.83 -3.48 -8.03
N LYS A 29 11.22 -2.30 -8.24
CA LYS A 29 10.92 -1.32 -7.19
C LYS A 29 9.70 -1.67 -6.35
N LEU A 30 8.86 -2.60 -6.81
CA LEU A 30 7.64 -3.04 -6.14
C LEU A 30 7.83 -4.32 -5.33
N ILE A 31 9.01 -4.94 -5.40
CA ILE A 31 9.30 -6.20 -4.71
C ILE A 31 9.31 -5.99 -3.21
N ILE A 32 8.48 -6.77 -2.51
CA ILE A 32 8.47 -6.91 -1.07
C ILE A 32 9.10 -8.24 -0.70
N THR A 33 9.96 -8.23 0.32
CA THR A 33 10.65 -9.42 0.79
C THR A 33 10.28 -9.71 2.24
N LYS A 34 9.87 -10.94 2.53
CA LYS A 34 9.55 -11.42 3.88
C LYS A 34 10.25 -12.73 4.18
N SER A 35 10.84 -12.85 5.37
CA SER A 35 11.45 -14.10 5.83
C SER A 35 10.37 -15.11 6.21
N LEU A 36 10.50 -16.33 5.73
CA LEU A 36 9.64 -17.45 6.09
C LEU A 36 10.05 -17.98 7.48
N ARG A 37 9.08 -18.19 8.35
CA ARG A 37 9.30 -18.75 9.69
C ARG A 37 8.67 -20.14 9.77
N SER A 38 9.09 -20.92 10.78
CA SER A 38 8.38 -22.14 11.19
C SER A 38 7.25 -21.80 12.19
N GLY A 39 6.24 -22.63 12.26
CA GLY A 39 5.24 -22.58 13.33
C GLY A 39 4.26 -21.40 13.27
N TYR A 40 3.74 -21.06 12.11
CA TYR A 40 2.66 -20.06 12.00
C TYR A 40 1.37 -20.58 12.64
N LYS A 41 0.81 -19.83 13.60
CA LYS A 41 -0.51 -20.16 14.21
C LYS A 41 -1.66 -20.14 13.19
N LYS A 42 -1.59 -19.24 12.20
CA LYS A 42 -2.61 -19.10 11.15
C LYS A 42 -1.91 -18.97 9.77
N PRO A 43 -1.41 -20.08 9.21
CA PRO A 43 -0.58 -20.05 7.99
C PRO A 43 -1.31 -19.47 6.78
N LEU A 44 -2.61 -19.70 6.63
CA LEU A 44 -3.42 -19.18 5.53
C LEU A 44 -3.58 -17.65 5.54
N GLN A 45 -3.39 -17.00 6.70
CA GLN A 45 -3.43 -15.54 6.79
C GLN A 45 -2.07 -14.89 6.48
N MET A 46 -1.00 -15.68 6.40
CA MET A 46 0.34 -15.21 6.10
C MET A 46 0.60 -15.27 4.59
N ALA A 47 0.48 -14.14 3.91
CA ALA A 47 0.58 -14.07 2.45
C ALA A 47 1.82 -14.76 1.89
N HIS A 48 3.01 -14.46 2.41
CA HIS A 48 4.27 -15.06 1.97
C HIS A 48 4.38 -16.57 2.28
N LYS A 49 3.68 -17.08 3.31
CA LYS A 49 3.60 -18.53 3.57
C LYS A 49 2.70 -19.22 2.54
N VAL A 50 1.55 -18.63 2.22
CA VAL A 50 0.65 -19.14 1.17
C VAL A 50 1.38 -19.17 -0.18
N LEU A 51 2.15 -18.12 -0.50
CA LEU A 51 2.95 -18.09 -1.71
C LEU A 51 4.05 -19.17 -1.72
N ALA A 52 4.77 -19.35 -0.60
CA ALA A 52 5.78 -20.39 -0.49
C ALA A 52 5.21 -21.80 -0.74
N ASP A 53 4.01 -22.07 -0.20
CA ASP A 53 3.33 -23.34 -0.45
C ASP A 53 2.86 -23.48 -1.90
N ARG A 54 2.45 -22.38 -2.55
CA ARG A 54 2.11 -22.34 -3.97
C ARG A 54 3.32 -22.61 -4.86
N ILE A 55 4.46 -22.00 -4.56
CA ILE A 55 5.73 -22.30 -5.23
C ILE A 55 6.05 -23.78 -5.13
N GLY A 56 5.99 -24.36 -3.93
CA GLY A 56 6.25 -25.78 -3.72
C GLY A 56 5.25 -26.73 -4.40
N LYS A 57 4.02 -26.29 -4.69
CA LYS A 57 3.06 -27.06 -5.50
C LYS A 57 3.39 -27.03 -6.99
N ARG A 58 3.95 -25.91 -7.49
CA ARG A 58 4.38 -25.76 -8.88
C ARG A 58 5.71 -26.49 -9.12
N ASP A 59 6.65 -26.35 -8.19
CA ASP A 59 7.97 -26.96 -8.22
C ASP A 59 8.42 -27.32 -6.80
N ALA A 60 8.40 -28.62 -6.49
CA ALA A 60 8.77 -29.13 -5.18
C ALA A 60 10.25 -28.88 -4.84
N GLY A 61 11.12 -28.82 -5.84
CA GLY A 61 12.57 -28.56 -5.68
C GLY A 61 12.86 -27.13 -5.25
N ASN A 62 12.01 -26.17 -5.64
CA ASN A 62 12.17 -24.75 -5.36
C ASN A 62 11.28 -24.24 -4.21
N LYS A 63 10.69 -25.15 -3.42
CA LYS A 63 9.88 -24.77 -2.26
C LYS A 63 10.71 -24.03 -1.22
N PRO A 64 10.38 -22.76 -0.88
CA PRO A 64 11.08 -22.02 0.18
C PRO A 64 10.98 -22.72 1.53
N LYS A 65 12.09 -22.78 2.26
CA LYS A 65 12.22 -23.37 3.60
C LYS A 65 12.14 -22.29 4.69
N PRO A 66 11.86 -22.66 5.95
CA PRO A 66 12.02 -21.75 7.08
C PRO A 66 13.41 -21.13 7.10
N GLY A 67 13.50 -19.81 7.24
CA GLY A 67 14.73 -19.02 7.11
C GLY A 67 14.91 -18.32 5.77
N ASP A 68 14.34 -18.86 4.69
CA ASP A 68 14.45 -18.26 3.37
C ASP A 68 13.63 -16.97 3.26
N ARG A 69 14.05 -16.10 2.34
CA ARG A 69 13.35 -14.88 2.02
C ARG A 69 12.47 -15.09 0.80
N VAL A 70 11.16 -14.90 0.98
CA VAL A 70 10.18 -14.94 -0.10
C VAL A 70 10.01 -13.53 -0.67
N ARG A 71 10.28 -13.38 -1.96
CA ARG A 71 10.12 -12.15 -2.74
C ARG A 71 8.79 -12.19 -3.45
N PHE A 72 8.02 -11.11 -3.38
CA PHE A 72 6.72 -11.04 -4.03
C PHE A 72 6.32 -9.62 -4.39
N VAL A 73 5.37 -9.53 -5.30
CA VAL A 73 4.71 -8.30 -5.75
C VAL A 73 3.20 -8.51 -5.65
N PHE A 74 2.46 -7.49 -5.23
CA PHE A 74 1.00 -7.51 -5.32
C PHE A 74 0.57 -7.37 -6.77
N VAL A 75 -0.36 -8.23 -7.19
CA VAL A 75 -0.87 -8.30 -8.56
C VAL A 75 -2.38 -8.07 -8.59
N GLN A 76 -2.85 -7.56 -9.71
CA GLN A 76 -4.28 -7.44 -9.96
C GLN A 76 -4.87 -8.85 -10.07
N THR A 77 -5.93 -9.09 -9.32
CA THR A 77 -6.68 -10.34 -9.37
C THR A 77 -8.12 -10.06 -9.74
N GLU A 78 -8.73 -10.93 -10.53
CA GLU A 78 -10.15 -10.83 -10.80
C GLU A 78 -10.96 -10.93 -9.50
N LYS A 79 -11.88 -9.99 -9.30
CA LYS A 79 -12.79 -10.01 -8.15
C LYS A 79 -13.83 -11.09 -8.35
N VAL A 80 -13.57 -12.28 -7.81
CA VAL A 80 -14.60 -13.31 -7.72
C VAL A 80 -15.64 -12.87 -6.69
N LYS A 81 -16.82 -12.49 -7.15
CA LYS A 81 -17.89 -11.81 -6.38
C LYS A 81 -18.37 -12.52 -5.11
N LYS A 82 -18.00 -13.78 -4.88
CA LYS A 82 -18.53 -14.59 -3.77
C LYS A 82 -17.48 -15.14 -2.79
N VAL A 83 -16.19 -14.95 -3.04
CA VAL A 83 -15.12 -15.49 -2.19
C VAL A 83 -14.26 -14.36 -1.65
N LYS A 84 -14.11 -14.32 -0.32
CA LYS A 84 -13.19 -13.38 0.34
C LYS A 84 -11.76 -13.78 0.01
N GLN A 85 -11.16 -13.07 -0.94
CA GLN A 85 -9.74 -13.26 -1.30
C GLN A 85 -8.84 -12.93 -0.11
N LEU A 86 -7.95 -13.81 0.23
CA LEU A 86 -6.90 -13.59 1.21
C LEU A 86 -5.73 -12.83 0.56
N GLN A 87 -4.89 -12.19 1.38
CA GLN A 87 -3.72 -11.47 0.84
C GLN A 87 -2.74 -12.39 0.08
N GLY A 88 -2.65 -13.65 0.46
CA GLY A 88 -1.84 -14.65 -0.23
C GLY A 88 -2.28 -14.93 -1.67
N ASP A 89 -3.55 -14.70 -1.99
CA ASP A 89 -4.09 -14.87 -3.34
C ASP A 89 -3.76 -13.71 -4.27
N LYS A 90 -3.34 -12.58 -3.70
CA LYS A 90 -3.07 -11.32 -4.42
C LYS A 90 -1.58 -11.06 -4.65
N ILE A 91 -0.72 -12.01 -4.36
CA ILE A 91 0.71 -11.86 -4.51
C ILE A 91 1.30 -12.98 -5.38
N GLU A 92 2.33 -12.62 -6.14
CA GLU A 92 3.10 -13.57 -6.95
C GLU A 92 4.59 -13.24 -6.94
N THR A 93 5.42 -14.22 -7.34
CA THR A 93 6.86 -13.99 -7.50
C THR A 93 7.14 -13.08 -8.70
N PRO A 94 8.20 -12.26 -8.67
CA PRO A 94 8.57 -11.41 -9.79
C PRO A 94 8.79 -12.18 -11.09
N GLU A 95 9.34 -13.38 -10.98
CA GLU A 95 9.61 -14.29 -12.10
C GLU A 95 8.30 -14.74 -12.76
N TYR A 96 7.34 -15.20 -11.94
CA TYR A 96 6.03 -15.64 -12.42
C TYR A 96 5.22 -14.50 -13.07
N ILE A 97 5.35 -13.27 -12.53
CA ILE A 97 4.70 -12.08 -13.09
C ILE A 97 5.23 -11.78 -14.50
N LYS A 98 6.55 -11.84 -14.69
CA LYS A 98 7.18 -11.61 -16.00
C LYS A 98 6.83 -12.71 -17.01
N GLU A 99 6.77 -13.95 -16.57
CA GLU A 99 6.46 -15.12 -17.42
C GLU A 99 4.99 -15.11 -17.90
N HIS A 100 4.08 -14.65 -17.06
CA HIS A 100 2.64 -14.67 -17.34
C HIS A 100 2.04 -13.28 -17.66
N ASP A 101 2.89 -12.26 -17.82
CA ASP A 101 2.51 -10.86 -18.12
C ASP A 101 1.42 -10.32 -17.17
N LEU A 102 1.57 -10.62 -15.87
CA LEU A 102 0.62 -10.16 -14.87
C LEU A 102 0.85 -8.68 -14.55
N GLN A 103 -0.24 -7.97 -14.29
CA GLN A 103 -0.17 -6.55 -13.94
C GLN A 103 -0.06 -6.35 -12.42
N PRO A 104 0.90 -5.52 -11.93
CA PRO A 104 0.95 -5.12 -10.54
C PRO A 104 -0.32 -4.39 -10.09
N ASP A 105 -0.71 -4.60 -8.84
CA ASP A 105 -1.82 -3.84 -8.21
C ASP A 105 -1.31 -2.51 -7.66
N TYR A 106 -1.17 -1.52 -8.53
CA TYR A 106 -0.69 -0.19 -8.15
C TYR A 106 -1.59 0.47 -7.10
N GLY A 107 -2.91 0.25 -7.16
CA GLY A 107 -3.85 0.76 -6.16
C GLY A 107 -3.55 0.24 -4.75
N HIS A 108 -3.16 -1.05 -4.63
CA HIS A 108 -2.72 -1.62 -3.37
C HIS A 108 -1.46 -0.93 -2.83
N TYR A 109 -0.45 -0.68 -3.69
CA TYR A 109 0.78 0.01 -3.29
C TYR A 109 0.50 1.44 -2.85
N ILE A 110 -0.32 2.19 -3.59
CA ILE A 110 -0.70 3.55 -3.23
C ILE A 110 -1.41 3.54 -1.87
N THR A 111 -2.45 2.73 -1.69
CA THR A 111 -3.30 2.76 -0.50
C THR A 111 -2.60 2.23 0.75
N ASN A 112 -1.82 1.15 0.63
CA ASN A 112 -1.31 0.44 1.81
C ASN A 112 0.16 0.68 2.10
N GLN A 113 0.98 1.00 1.09
CA GLN A 113 2.43 1.17 1.27
C GLN A 113 2.84 2.65 1.30
N ILE A 114 2.19 3.50 0.51
CA ILE A 114 2.58 4.90 0.33
C ILE A 114 1.67 5.83 1.13
N MET A 115 0.35 5.74 0.94
CA MET A 115 -0.61 6.68 1.51
C MET A 115 -0.58 6.70 3.04
N LYS A 116 -0.59 5.53 3.69
CA LYS A 116 -0.67 5.47 5.15
C LYS A 116 0.48 6.18 5.87
N PRO A 117 1.76 5.92 5.55
CA PRO A 117 2.87 6.63 6.16
C PRO A 117 2.84 8.14 5.86
N LEU A 118 2.51 8.51 4.62
CA LEU A 118 2.45 9.91 4.21
C LEU A 118 1.28 10.66 4.86
N GLN A 119 0.13 10.01 5.05
CA GLN A 119 -0.97 10.62 5.81
C GLN A 119 -0.55 10.98 7.23
N GLN A 120 0.14 10.09 7.93
CA GLN A 120 0.64 10.36 9.28
C GLN A 120 1.62 11.53 9.29
N LEU A 121 2.50 11.61 8.30
CA LEU A 121 3.47 12.70 8.18
C LEU A 121 2.80 14.05 7.87
N TYR A 122 1.97 14.10 6.82
CA TYR A 122 1.31 15.33 6.40
C TYR A 122 0.19 15.77 7.37
N ALA A 123 -0.39 14.86 8.15
CA ALA A 123 -1.33 15.22 9.19
C ALA A 123 -0.71 16.12 10.27
N LEU A 124 0.60 16.04 10.50
CA LEU A 124 1.30 16.93 11.45
C LEU A 124 1.36 18.39 10.98
N ILE A 125 1.30 18.61 9.67
CA ILE A 125 1.42 19.94 9.04
C ILE A 125 0.19 20.27 8.20
N LEU A 126 -0.97 19.70 8.53
CA LEU A 126 -2.21 19.81 7.76
C LEU A 126 -2.59 21.26 7.45
N GLU A 127 -2.42 22.14 8.42
CA GLU A 127 -2.75 23.57 8.34
C GLU A 127 -1.91 24.33 7.31
N SER A 128 -0.74 23.76 6.94
CA SER A 128 0.18 24.32 5.95
C SER A 128 0.00 23.72 4.54
N ILE A 129 -0.94 22.79 4.37
CA ILE A 129 -1.18 22.16 3.06
C ILE A 129 -2.09 23.08 2.22
N PRO A 130 -1.70 23.40 0.98
CA PRO A 130 -2.53 24.19 0.09
C PRO A 130 -3.91 23.58 -0.14
N GLY A 131 -4.96 24.41 -0.04
CA GLY A 131 -6.35 23.98 -0.19
C GLY A 131 -7.00 23.44 1.08
N PHE A 132 -6.28 23.42 2.21
CA PHE A 132 -6.88 23.07 3.49
C PHE A 132 -7.86 24.18 3.96
N LYS A 133 -9.06 23.77 4.33
CA LYS A 133 -10.14 24.66 4.78
C LYS A 133 -10.32 24.55 6.29
N GLN A 134 -9.66 25.43 7.02
CA GLN A 134 -9.62 25.40 8.47
C GLN A 134 -10.99 25.56 9.12
N GLU A 135 -11.87 26.40 8.57
CA GLU A 135 -13.21 26.64 9.12
C GLU A 135 -14.09 25.37 9.02
N GLU A 136 -14.11 24.71 7.85
CA GLU A 136 -14.85 23.45 7.66
C GLU A 136 -14.31 22.34 8.59
N TYR A 137 -12.99 22.26 8.71
CA TYR A 137 -12.33 21.30 9.58
C TYR A 137 -12.65 21.53 11.06
N ALA A 138 -12.61 22.78 11.53
CA ALA A 138 -12.92 23.12 12.92
C ALA A 138 -14.34 22.68 13.31
N VAL A 139 -15.33 22.85 12.42
CA VAL A 139 -16.70 22.38 12.64
C VAL A 139 -16.78 20.86 12.74
N GLU A 140 -15.98 20.12 11.95
CA GLU A 140 -15.94 18.64 12.04
C GLU A 140 -15.25 18.17 13.32
N VAL A 141 -14.19 18.84 13.76
CA VAL A 141 -13.46 18.53 15.01
C VAL A 141 -14.36 18.67 16.23
N THR A 142 -15.23 19.69 16.29
CA THR A 142 -16.17 19.87 17.43
C THR A 142 -17.12 18.68 17.62
N LYS A 143 -17.37 17.91 16.56
CA LYS A 143 -18.19 16.69 16.59
C LYS A 143 -17.42 15.45 17.06
N CYS A 144 -16.10 15.53 17.13
CA CYS A 144 -15.26 14.41 17.55
C CYS A 144 -15.23 14.30 19.07
N LYS A 145 -15.48 13.09 19.59
CA LYS A 145 -15.55 12.83 21.04
C LYS A 145 -14.21 12.41 21.66
N ASP A 146 -13.24 12.05 20.85
CA ASP A 146 -11.94 11.56 21.30
C ASP A 146 -10.81 11.90 20.31
N GLU A 147 -9.57 11.88 20.79
CA GLU A 147 -8.37 12.20 20.01
C GLU A 147 -8.19 11.27 18.80
N LYS A 148 -8.55 9.98 18.91
CA LYS A 148 -8.43 9.03 17.80
C LYS A 148 -9.33 9.41 16.63
N LYS A 149 -10.50 9.99 16.90
CA LYS A 149 -11.40 10.49 15.86
C LYS A 149 -10.86 11.75 15.22
N VAL A 150 -10.23 12.61 15.99
CA VAL A 150 -9.56 13.81 15.45
C VAL A 150 -8.38 13.40 14.55
N GLU A 151 -7.57 12.44 14.98
CA GLU A 151 -6.46 11.90 14.16
C GLU A 151 -6.99 11.27 12.85
N ALA A 152 -8.05 10.49 12.94
CA ALA A 152 -8.69 9.90 11.76
C ALA A 152 -9.23 10.96 10.80
N LEU A 153 -9.77 12.08 11.34
CA LEU A 153 -10.24 13.21 10.55
C LEU A 153 -9.07 13.92 9.86
N ARG A 154 -7.95 14.17 10.55
CA ARG A 154 -6.73 14.74 9.95
C ARG A 154 -6.23 13.88 8.78
N ASN A 155 -6.15 12.58 8.97
CA ASN A 155 -5.76 11.64 7.93
C ASN A 155 -6.72 11.64 6.75
N LYS A 156 -8.03 11.77 6.99
CA LYS A 156 -9.06 11.91 5.95
C LYS A 156 -8.87 13.18 5.12
N GLU A 157 -8.58 14.31 5.74
CA GLU A 157 -8.31 15.57 5.03
C GLU A 157 -7.03 15.49 4.19
N VAL A 158 -5.94 14.92 4.72
CA VAL A 158 -4.72 14.66 3.93
C VAL A 158 -5.03 13.79 2.71
N LYS A 159 -5.81 12.73 2.89
CA LYS A 159 -6.24 11.87 1.78
C LYS A 159 -6.96 12.68 0.70
N LYS A 160 -7.91 13.53 1.10
CA LYS A 160 -8.70 14.37 0.20
C LYS A 160 -7.82 15.35 -0.59
N LEU A 161 -6.83 15.96 0.07
CA LEU A 161 -5.98 17.01 -0.52
C LEU A 161 -4.87 16.45 -1.44
N ILE A 162 -4.34 15.28 -1.14
CA ILE A 162 -3.15 14.74 -1.82
C ILE A 162 -3.46 13.51 -2.68
N PHE A 163 -4.30 12.60 -2.20
CA PHE A 163 -4.44 11.25 -2.79
C PHE A 163 -5.73 11.02 -3.57
N ASN A 164 -6.73 11.90 -3.44
CA ASN A 164 -8.06 11.66 -3.99
C ASN A 164 -8.10 11.47 -5.52
N GLU A 165 -7.14 12.02 -6.24
CA GLU A 165 -7.01 11.89 -7.70
C GLU A 165 -6.41 10.53 -8.15
N PHE A 166 -5.88 9.70 -7.21
CA PHE A 166 -5.16 8.45 -7.51
C PHE A 166 -5.86 7.19 -6.99
N ILE A 167 -7.01 7.34 -6.28
CA ILE A 167 -7.65 6.21 -5.59
C ILE A 167 -9.13 6.13 -5.94
#